data_c0476aa9d7b4a82965dc731d4cf3f930
#
_entry.id   c0476aa9d7b4a82965dc731d4cf3f930
#
_cell.length_a   1.000
_cell.length_b   1.000
_cell.length_c   1.000
_cell.angle_alpha   90.00
_cell.angle_beta   90.00
_cell.angle_gamma   90.00
#
_symmetry.space_group_name_H-M   'P 1'
#
loop_
_entity.id
_entity.type
_entity.pdbx_description
1 polymer ?
#
loop_
_entity_poly.entity_id
_entity_poly.type
_entity_poly.pdbx_seq_one_letter_code
_entity_poly.pdbx_strand_id
1 'polypeptide(L)'
;GGEPLVRKKDVLKLAEKHNDVQFAIYTNSTLIDEPFCEEVQRLGNIAFMLSIEGTPETNDARRGEGHYAAVMHAMDLLKKYGIIFGTSICYTRQNIEAVTNDAFMRLLCEKGAHFGFYFHYMPVGNEAAPELMPTPEQRKYMIDRIRYLRSSACDIPFYPMDFQNDGEFVGGCIAGGRNYFHINSAGDAEPCVFIHYSNANIHDQSILEILHSPLFMAYHNGQPFNKNHLRPCPMLENPELLEKMVHETGAHSTDLQSPESVEHLCEKCKAYAADWQPTADEIWSHHKVRESRYENYKDWKPSHPLD
;
A
#
# COMPACT_ATOMS: atom_id res chain seq x y z
N GLY A 1 8.54 0.06 9.74
CA GLY A 1 8.04 1.16 10.47
C GLY A 1 9.04 2.29 10.71
N GLY A 2 8.53 3.44 11.06
CA GLY A 2 9.30 4.66 11.31
C GLY A 2 9.52 5.53 10.08
N GLU A 3 10.18 6.67 10.30
CA GLU A 3 10.49 7.64 9.26
C GLU A 3 11.85 7.32 8.60
N PRO A 4 11.90 6.96 7.31
CA PRO A 4 13.16 6.59 6.65
C PRO A 4 14.17 7.74 6.58
N LEU A 5 13.71 8.99 6.53
CA LEU A 5 14.60 10.15 6.43
C LEU A 5 15.34 10.51 7.73
N VAL A 6 15.05 9.84 8.84
CA VAL A 6 15.97 9.85 10.00
C VAL A 6 17.35 9.30 9.62
N ARG A 7 17.39 8.44 8.61
CA ARG A 7 18.60 7.81 8.07
C ARG A 7 19.00 8.37 6.70
N LYS A 8 18.81 9.68 6.42
CA LYS A 8 19.13 10.32 5.12
C LYS A 8 20.47 9.87 4.54
N LYS A 9 21.53 9.85 5.36
CA LYS A 9 22.89 9.48 4.90
C LYS A 9 22.96 8.05 4.37
N ASP A 10 22.24 7.12 5.02
CA ASP A 10 22.21 5.73 4.58
C ASP A 10 21.36 5.56 3.33
N VAL A 11 20.26 6.30 3.23
CA VAL A 11 19.40 6.34 2.04
C VAL A 11 20.19 6.82 0.83
N LEU A 12 20.91 7.95 0.95
CA LEU A 12 21.72 8.50 -0.13
C LEU A 12 22.86 7.54 -0.52
N LYS A 13 23.55 6.96 0.46
CA LYS A 13 24.62 5.98 0.21
C LYS A 13 24.10 4.73 -0.49
N LEU A 14 22.91 4.25 -0.12
CA LEU A 14 22.28 3.10 -0.75
C LEU A 14 21.93 3.41 -2.21
N ALA A 15 21.29 4.55 -2.45
CA ALA A 15 20.92 4.99 -3.80
C ALA A 15 22.14 5.22 -4.71
N GLU A 16 23.20 5.78 -4.17
CA GLU A 16 24.47 5.98 -4.91
C GLU A 16 25.13 4.65 -5.28
N LYS A 17 25.11 3.68 -4.36
CA LYS A 17 25.69 2.35 -4.59
C LYS A 17 24.89 1.53 -5.61
N HIS A 18 23.57 1.72 -5.65
CA HIS A 18 22.64 0.97 -6.49
C HIS A 18 21.91 1.91 -7.45
N ASN A 19 22.66 2.52 -8.36
CA ASN A 19 22.14 3.49 -9.33
C ASN A 19 21.31 2.85 -10.45
N ASP A 20 21.27 1.53 -10.53
CA ASP A 20 20.45 0.71 -11.40
C ASP A 20 19.06 0.39 -10.81
N VAL A 21 18.80 0.81 -9.56
CA VAL A 21 17.55 0.60 -8.83
C VAL A 21 16.86 1.94 -8.61
N GLN A 22 15.53 1.98 -8.84
CA GLN A 22 14.68 3.10 -8.46
C GLN A 22 14.20 2.93 -7.02
N PHE A 23 14.46 3.93 -6.17
CA PHE A 23 13.98 3.95 -4.79
C PHE A 23 12.72 4.81 -4.67
N ALA A 24 11.64 4.24 -4.15
CA ALA A 24 10.43 4.97 -3.78
C ALA A 24 10.33 5.08 -2.25
N ILE A 25 10.43 6.28 -1.71
CA ILE A 25 10.51 6.53 -0.27
C ILE A 25 9.18 7.09 0.24
N TYR A 26 8.51 6.31 1.08
CA TYR A 26 7.34 6.78 1.82
C TYR A 26 7.80 7.56 3.06
N THR A 27 7.39 8.83 3.17
CA THR A 27 7.89 9.72 4.22
C THR A 27 6.82 10.65 4.76
N ASN A 28 6.94 11.02 6.03
CA ASN A 28 6.14 12.08 6.63
C ASN A 28 6.56 13.49 6.19
N SER A 29 7.59 13.59 5.35
CA SER A 29 8.08 14.82 4.71
C SER A 29 8.80 15.83 5.63
N THR A 30 8.72 15.68 6.95
CA THR A 30 9.22 16.69 7.91
C THR A 30 10.72 16.92 7.88
N LEU A 31 11.45 15.97 7.29
CA LEU A 31 12.91 16.01 7.20
C LEU A 31 13.44 16.35 5.80
N ILE A 32 12.59 16.70 4.84
CA ILE A 32 13.02 17.13 3.51
C ILE A 32 13.54 18.58 3.60
N ASP A 33 14.78 18.80 3.24
CA ASP A 33 15.46 20.09 3.22
C ASP A 33 16.24 20.31 1.93
N GLU A 34 16.68 21.53 1.65
CA GLU A 34 17.39 21.88 0.41
C GLU A 34 18.67 21.06 0.20
N PRO A 35 19.57 20.89 1.19
CA PRO A 35 20.78 20.09 0.99
C PRO A 35 20.49 18.64 0.62
N PHE A 36 19.42 18.07 1.17
CA PHE A 36 18.98 16.72 0.83
C PHE A 36 18.42 16.65 -0.61
N CYS A 37 17.62 17.65 -1.02
CA CYS A 37 17.11 17.74 -2.38
C CYS A 37 18.22 17.88 -3.42
N GLU A 38 19.29 18.60 -3.15
CA GLU A 38 20.46 18.72 -4.04
C GLU A 38 21.10 17.35 -4.28
N GLU A 39 21.32 16.57 -3.23
CA GLU A 39 21.88 15.23 -3.36
C GLU A 39 20.93 14.25 -4.08
N VAL A 40 19.64 14.30 -3.76
CA VAL A 40 18.61 13.47 -4.45
C VAL A 40 18.55 13.80 -5.95
N GLN A 41 18.59 15.10 -6.31
CA GLN A 41 18.61 15.52 -7.70
C GLN A 41 19.88 15.01 -8.41
N ARG A 42 21.03 15.08 -7.76
CA ARG A 42 22.30 14.55 -8.30
C ARG A 42 22.23 13.05 -8.57
N LEU A 43 21.62 12.27 -7.67
CA LEU A 43 21.52 10.81 -7.80
C LEU A 43 20.50 10.39 -8.86
N GLY A 44 19.33 11.04 -8.93
CA GLY A 44 18.34 10.85 -9.99
C GLY A 44 17.51 9.56 -9.91
N ASN A 45 17.75 8.71 -8.91
CA ASN A 45 17.06 7.42 -8.74
C ASN A 45 16.20 7.30 -7.47
N ILE A 46 15.81 8.44 -6.89
CA ILE A 46 14.93 8.50 -5.70
C ILE A 46 13.66 9.27 -6.07
N ALA A 47 12.50 8.68 -5.78
CA ALA A 47 11.20 9.31 -5.82
C ALA A 47 10.55 9.27 -4.42
N PHE A 48 9.60 10.16 -4.16
CA PHE A 48 8.94 10.25 -2.86
C PHE A 48 7.44 10.00 -2.94
N MET A 49 6.91 9.35 -1.90
CA MET A 49 5.48 9.23 -1.60
C MET A 49 5.23 10.00 -0.31
N LEU A 50 4.70 11.22 -0.44
CA LEU A 50 4.50 12.11 0.70
C LEU A 50 3.19 11.77 1.41
N SER A 51 3.29 11.51 2.71
CA SER A 51 2.12 11.19 3.51
C SER A 51 1.26 12.43 3.77
N ILE A 52 0.00 12.42 3.30
CA ILE A 52 -0.96 13.51 3.47
C ILE A 52 -2.38 12.96 3.61
N GLU A 53 -3.22 13.61 4.44
CA GLU A 53 -4.55 13.09 4.81
C GLU A 53 -5.69 14.09 4.52
N GLY A 54 -5.54 14.91 3.47
CA GLY A 54 -6.58 15.85 3.02
C GLY A 54 -6.31 17.29 3.41
N THR A 55 -7.30 17.96 4.06
CA THR A 55 -7.19 19.36 4.48
C THR A 55 -6.23 19.55 5.67
N PRO A 56 -5.82 20.78 5.99
CA PRO A 56 -5.03 21.04 7.20
C PRO A 56 -5.63 20.39 8.46
N GLU A 57 -6.93 20.50 8.62
CA GLU A 57 -7.64 20.00 9.80
C GLU A 57 -7.63 18.46 9.86
N THR A 58 -7.95 17.78 8.75
CA THR A 58 -7.98 16.31 8.69
C THR A 58 -6.58 15.73 8.76
N ASN A 59 -5.61 16.40 8.17
CA ASN A 59 -4.22 15.98 8.18
C ASN A 59 -3.61 16.11 9.58
N ASP A 60 -3.72 17.30 10.20
CA ASP A 60 -3.06 17.56 11.47
C ASP A 60 -3.76 16.85 12.64
N ALA A 61 -5.08 16.60 12.55
CA ALA A 61 -5.79 15.75 13.51
C ALA A 61 -5.20 14.32 13.59
N ARG A 62 -4.71 13.78 12.48
CA ARG A 62 -4.13 12.43 12.44
C ARG A 62 -2.63 12.41 12.65
N ARG A 63 -1.90 13.40 12.13
CA ARG A 63 -0.44 13.37 12.04
C ARG A 63 0.27 14.34 12.99
N GLY A 64 -0.50 15.17 13.68
CA GLY A 64 0.00 16.19 14.59
C GLY A 64 0.03 17.59 13.97
N GLU A 65 -0.08 18.59 14.84
CA GLU A 65 -0.11 20.01 14.48
C GLU A 65 1.12 20.41 13.67
N GLY A 66 0.89 21.16 12.59
CA GLY A 66 1.94 21.67 11.71
C GLY A 66 2.45 20.67 10.65
N HIS A 67 2.02 19.42 10.67
CA HIS A 67 2.44 18.43 9.69
C HIS A 67 1.99 18.81 8.27
N TYR A 68 0.78 19.34 8.10
CA TYR A 68 0.30 19.79 6.79
C TYR A 68 1.22 20.85 6.17
N ALA A 69 1.63 21.86 6.96
CA ALA A 69 2.55 22.90 6.49
C ALA A 69 3.91 22.31 6.09
N ALA A 70 4.43 21.33 6.82
CA ALA A 70 5.68 20.66 6.50
C ALA A 70 5.59 19.88 5.15
N VAL A 71 4.48 19.19 4.90
CA VAL A 71 4.27 18.48 3.63
C VAL A 71 4.17 19.48 2.47
N MET A 72 3.43 20.58 2.63
CA MET A 72 3.33 21.60 1.58
C MET A 72 4.70 22.23 1.25
N HIS A 73 5.51 22.48 2.26
CA HIS A 73 6.88 22.96 2.07
C HIS A 73 7.77 21.94 1.36
N ALA A 74 7.68 20.68 1.75
CA ALA A 74 8.42 19.59 1.08
C ALA A 74 8.04 19.47 -0.40
N MET A 75 6.76 19.57 -0.75
CA MET A 75 6.29 19.58 -2.14
C MET A 75 6.91 20.74 -2.93
N ASP A 76 6.95 21.95 -2.34
CA ASP A 76 7.55 23.13 -2.99
C ASP A 76 9.06 22.92 -3.24
N LEU A 77 9.79 22.31 -2.29
CA LEU A 77 11.21 21.98 -2.45
C LEU A 77 11.41 20.92 -3.54
N LEU A 78 10.69 19.81 -3.49
CA LEU A 78 10.82 18.73 -4.48
C LEU A 78 10.50 19.23 -5.89
N LYS A 79 9.46 20.05 -6.04
CA LYS A 79 9.12 20.71 -7.30
C LYS A 79 10.23 21.65 -7.78
N LYS A 80 10.80 22.46 -6.88
CA LYS A 80 11.92 23.39 -7.18
C LYS A 80 13.12 22.63 -7.75
N TYR A 81 13.44 21.47 -7.19
CA TYR A 81 14.57 20.65 -7.61
C TYR A 81 14.24 19.64 -8.73
N GLY A 82 13.00 19.63 -9.25
CA GLY A 82 12.58 18.72 -10.32
C GLY A 82 12.59 17.24 -9.91
N ILE A 83 12.41 16.96 -8.63
CA ILE A 83 12.40 15.60 -8.09
C ILE A 83 11.00 15.01 -8.24
N ILE A 84 10.91 13.77 -8.69
CA ILE A 84 9.61 13.06 -8.85
C ILE A 84 9.03 12.72 -7.48
N PHE A 85 7.78 13.08 -7.28
CA PHE A 85 7.04 12.70 -6.08
C PHE A 85 5.54 12.54 -6.35
N GLY A 86 4.92 11.71 -5.54
CA GLY A 86 3.49 11.54 -5.44
C GLY A 86 3.03 11.61 -3.98
N THR A 87 1.81 11.21 -3.71
CA THR A 87 1.24 11.19 -2.37
C THR A 87 0.94 9.78 -1.89
N SER A 88 0.99 9.59 -0.59
CA SER A 88 0.53 8.39 0.12
C SER A 88 -0.59 8.80 1.06
N ILE A 89 -1.78 8.33 0.82
CA ILE A 89 -3.00 8.76 1.49
C ILE A 89 -3.65 7.54 2.13
N CYS A 90 -3.80 7.56 3.45
CA CYS A 90 -4.62 6.57 4.15
C CYS A 90 -6.04 7.12 4.28
N TYR A 91 -6.98 6.57 3.52
CA TYR A 91 -8.37 6.99 3.65
C TYR A 91 -9.11 6.15 4.70
N THR A 92 -9.94 6.84 5.44
CA THR A 92 -10.75 6.33 6.54
C THR A 92 -12.21 6.73 6.33
N ARG A 93 -13.09 6.20 7.16
CA ARG A 93 -14.49 6.66 7.21
C ARG A 93 -14.64 8.17 7.43
N GLN A 94 -13.65 8.81 8.06
CA GLN A 94 -13.74 10.21 8.49
C GLN A 94 -13.18 11.20 7.45
N ASN A 95 -12.19 10.80 6.64
CA ASN A 95 -11.50 11.74 5.74
C ASN A 95 -11.72 11.47 4.25
N ILE A 96 -12.49 10.44 3.88
CA ILE A 96 -12.63 9.99 2.48
C ILE A 96 -13.06 11.15 1.54
N GLU A 97 -13.99 12.01 1.96
CA GLU A 97 -14.40 13.16 1.17
C GLU A 97 -13.29 14.22 1.05
N ALA A 98 -12.56 14.48 2.16
CA ALA A 98 -11.48 15.44 2.18
C ALA A 98 -10.33 15.06 1.24
N VAL A 99 -10.01 13.75 1.14
CA VAL A 99 -8.90 13.23 0.32
C VAL A 99 -9.27 12.94 -1.13
N THR A 100 -10.55 13.08 -1.51
CA THR A 100 -11.03 12.76 -2.86
C THR A 100 -11.70 13.91 -3.59
N ASN A 101 -11.93 15.06 -2.94
CA ASN A 101 -12.58 16.20 -3.60
C ASN A 101 -11.66 16.87 -4.64
N ASP A 102 -12.28 17.54 -5.60
CA ASP A 102 -11.57 18.18 -6.73
C ASP A 102 -10.58 19.25 -6.28
N ALA A 103 -10.94 20.04 -5.25
CA ALA A 103 -10.07 21.12 -4.78
C ALA A 103 -8.75 20.57 -4.22
N PHE A 104 -8.81 19.50 -3.45
CA PHE A 104 -7.62 18.84 -2.93
C PHE A 104 -6.77 18.24 -4.05
N MET A 105 -7.38 17.55 -5.03
CA MET A 105 -6.67 16.99 -6.18
C MET A 105 -5.96 18.06 -7.00
N ARG A 106 -6.65 19.18 -7.28
CA ARG A 106 -6.07 20.31 -8.03
C ARG A 106 -4.91 20.94 -7.26
N LEU A 107 -5.04 21.10 -5.94
CA LEU A 107 -3.96 21.60 -5.09
C LEU A 107 -2.72 20.68 -5.18
N LEU A 108 -2.90 19.36 -5.12
CA LEU A 108 -1.78 18.42 -5.27
C LEU A 108 -1.07 18.59 -6.62
N CYS A 109 -1.84 18.72 -7.71
CA CYS A 109 -1.29 18.97 -9.04
C CYS A 109 -0.56 20.31 -9.13
N GLU A 110 -1.11 21.38 -8.55
CA GLU A 110 -0.46 22.70 -8.48
C GLU A 110 0.87 22.64 -7.73
N LYS A 111 0.93 21.84 -6.68
CA LYS A 111 2.16 21.57 -5.92
C LYS A 111 3.15 20.66 -6.67
N GLY A 112 2.73 19.98 -7.73
CA GLY A 112 3.59 19.13 -8.56
C GLY A 112 3.44 17.63 -8.34
N ALA A 113 2.50 17.18 -7.50
CA ALA A 113 2.14 15.79 -7.35
C ALA A 113 1.06 15.41 -8.38
N HIS A 114 1.38 14.54 -9.33
CA HIS A 114 0.45 14.10 -10.37
C HIS A 114 -0.02 12.66 -10.21
N PHE A 115 0.37 11.98 -9.16
CA PHE A 115 -0.08 10.63 -8.83
C PHE A 115 -0.08 10.42 -7.31
N GLY A 116 -0.82 9.41 -6.87
CA GLY A 116 -0.84 9.07 -5.45
C GLY A 116 -1.43 7.69 -5.20
N PHE A 117 -0.93 7.07 -4.14
CA PHE A 117 -1.47 5.84 -3.61
C PHE A 117 -2.51 6.15 -2.54
N TYR A 118 -3.68 5.55 -2.70
CA TYR A 118 -4.74 5.49 -1.70
C TYR A 118 -4.71 4.14 -1.02
N PHE A 119 -4.53 4.16 0.30
CA PHE A 119 -4.58 2.98 1.14
C PHE A 119 -5.83 3.03 2.00
N HIS A 120 -6.64 2.01 1.92
CA HIS A 120 -7.71 1.76 2.87
C HIS A 120 -7.12 1.63 4.27
N TYR A 121 -7.78 2.20 5.29
CA TYR A 121 -7.35 1.97 6.66
C TYR A 121 -7.43 0.47 7.00
N MET A 122 -6.31 -0.09 7.42
CA MET A 122 -6.17 -1.52 7.77
C MET A 122 -6.14 -1.67 9.28
N PRO A 123 -6.99 -2.55 9.87
CA PRO A 123 -7.10 -2.68 11.32
C PRO A 123 -6.01 -3.60 11.91
N VAL A 124 -4.73 -3.29 11.62
CA VAL A 124 -3.56 -4.07 12.04
C VAL A 124 -3.04 -3.57 13.39
N GLY A 125 -2.70 -4.48 14.28
CA GLY A 125 -2.21 -4.22 15.63
C GLY A 125 -3.32 -4.28 16.68
N ASN A 126 -2.91 -4.57 17.93
CA ASN A 126 -3.83 -4.72 19.05
C ASN A 126 -4.62 -3.43 19.37
N GLU A 127 -4.04 -2.26 19.10
CA GLU A 127 -4.65 -0.94 19.34
C GLU A 127 -5.34 -0.37 18.09
N ALA A 128 -5.61 -1.21 17.08
CA ALA A 128 -6.30 -0.76 15.88
C ALA A 128 -7.75 -0.33 16.16
N ALA A 129 -8.23 0.63 15.36
CA ALA A 129 -9.58 1.20 15.46
C ALA A 129 -10.45 0.77 14.26
N PRO A 130 -11.09 -0.43 14.29
CA PRO A 130 -11.88 -0.95 13.16
C PRO A 130 -12.99 0.00 12.71
N GLU A 131 -13.50 0.85 13.60
CA GLU A 131 -14.50 1.88 13.30
C GLU A 131 -14.02 2.94 12.31
N LEU A 132 -12.71 3.04 12.05
CA LEU A 132 -12.15 3.91 11.02
C LEU A 132 -12.21 3.32 9.62
N MET A 133 -12.50 2.02 9.47
CA MET A 133 -12.69 1.42 8.15
C MET A 133 -13.87 2.06 7.43
N PRO A 134 -13.74 2.39 6.13
CA PRO A 134 -14.85 2.92 5.33
C PRO A 134 -16.05 1.97 5.30
N THR A 135 -17.26 2.51 5.22
CA THR A 135 -18.47 1.69 5.01
C THR A 135 -18.48 1.10 3.59
N PRO A 136 -19.30 0.08 3.30
CA PRO A 136 -19.48 -0.43 1.94
C PRO A 136 -19.86 0.65 0.92
N GLU A 137 -20.71 1.61 1.30
CA GLU A 137 -21.11 2.74 0.45
C GLU A 137 -19.92 3.68 0.19
N GLN A 138 -19.14 3.97 1.20
CA GLN A 138 -17.93 4.79 1.06
C GLN A 138 -16.88 4.09 0.20
N ARG A 139 -16.72 2.78 0.36
CA ARG A 139 -15.80 2.00 -0.48
C ARG A 139 -16.26 1.95 -1.94
N LYS A 140 -17.58 1.80 -2.17
CA LYS A 140 -18.16 1.92 -3.51
C LYS A 140 -17.93 3.32 -4.09
N TYR A 141 -18.18 4.38 -3.31
CA TYR A 141 -17.88 5.75 -3.71
C TYR A 141 -16.40 5.90 -4.12
N MET A 142 -15.49 5.34 -3.36
CA MET A 142 -14.04 5.39 -3.67
C MET A 142 -13.74 4.74 -5.01
N ILE A 143 -14.28 3.54 -5.28
CA ILE A 143 -14.13 2.85 -6.57
C ILE A 143 -14.64 3.72 -7.73
N ASP A 144 -15.85 4.25 -7.61
CA ASP A 144 -16.47 5.07 -8.65
C ASP A 144 -15.68 6.38 -8.86
N ARG A 145 -15.19 6.98 -7.77
CA ARG A 145 -14.40 8.21 -7.80
C ARG A 145 -13.03 8.00 -8.48
N ILE A 146 -12.32 6.93 -8.14
CA ILE A 146 -11.04 6.58 -8.76
C ILE A 146 -11.21 6.30 -10.26
N ARG A 147 -12.26 5.56 -10.64
CA ARG A 147 -12.60 5.31 -12.05
C ARG A 147 -12.88 6.61 -12.81
N TYR A 148 -13.64 7.54 -12.20
CA TYR A 148 -13.90 8.86 -12.78
C TYR A 148 -12.60 9.64 -12.97
N LEU A 149 -11.75 9.74 -11.95
CA LEU A 149 -10.48 10.49 -12.02
C LEU A 149 -9.53 9.95 -13.10
N ARG A 150 -9.60 8.65 -13.41
CA ARG A 150 -8.82 8.01 -14.49
C ARG A 150 -9.48 8.08 -15.87
N SER A 151 -10.69 8.59 -15.96
CA SER A 151 -11.44 8.64 -17.20
C SER A 151 -11.14 9.91 -18.00
N SER A 152 -11.45 9.87 -19.31
CA SER A 152 -11.36 11.06 -20.17
C SER A 152 -12.39 12.16 -19.86
N ALA A 153 -13.34 11.89 -18.97
CA ALA A 153 -14.32 12.88 -18.52
C ALA A 153 -13.76 13.80 -17.40
N CYS A 154 -12.65 13.43 -16.78
CA CYS A 154 -11.99 14.21 -15.75
C CYS A 154 -10.88 15.08 -16.36
N ASP A 155 -10.85 16.36 -15.98
CA ASP A 155 -9.84 17.32 -16.43
C ASP A 155 -8.71 17.53 -15.39
N ILE A 156 -8.73 16.81 -14.27
CA ILE A 156 -7.70 16.88 -13.22
C ILE A 156 -6.55 15.94 -13.60
N PRO A 157 -5.33 16.45 -13.84
CA PRO A 157 -4.20 15.64 -14.28
C PRO A 157 -3.52 14.91 -13.10
N PHE A 158 -4.31 14.16 -12.33
CA PHE A 158 -3.87 13.36 -11.19
C PHE A 158 -4.21 11.89 -11.43
N TYR A 159 -3.23 11.01 -11.28
CA TYR A 159 -3.42 9.57 -11.43
C TYR A 159 -3.47 8.88 -10.05
N PRO A 160 -4.67 8.61 -9.53
CA PRO A 160 -4.83 7.89 -8.27
C PRO A 160 -4.66 6.39 -8.47
N MET A 161 -4.01 5.71 -7.52
CA MET A 161 -3.91 4.25 -7.42
C MET A 161 -4.55 3.81 -6.11
N ASP A 162 -5.56 2.95 -6.16
CA ASP A 162 -6.25 2.45 -4.98
C ASP A 162 -5.77 1.04 -4.66
N PHE A 163 -4.89 0.93 -3.69
CA PHE A 163 -4.19 -0.30 -3.38
C PHE A 163 -5.12 -1.50 -3.10
N GLN A 164 -6.26 -1.28 -2.43
CA GLN A 164 -7.20 -2.34 -2.09
C GLN A 164 -8.23 -2.62 -3.19
N ASN A 165 -8.64 -1.60 -3.94
CA ASN A 165 -9.74 -1.74 -4.91
C ASN A 165 -9.27 -1.94 -6.36
N ASP A 166 -7.97 -1.79 -6.64
CA ASP A 166 -7.39 -2.00 -7.97
C ASP A 166 -7.16 -3.49 -8.32
N GLY A 167 -7.61 -4.42 -7.48
CA GLY A 167 -7.49 -5.85 -7.73
C GLY A 167 -8.04 -6.31 -9.09
N GLU A 168 -9.07 -5.62 -9.60
CA GLU A 168 -9.63 -5.87 -10.93
C GLU A 168 -8.62 -5.64 -12.07
N PHE A 169 -7.67 -4.71 -11.90
CA PHE A 169 -6.67 -4.36 -12.92
C PHE A 169 -5.39 -5.18 -12.83
N VAL A 170 -5.11 -5.74 -11.64
CA VAL A 170 -3.89 -6.48 -11.36
C VAL A 170 -4.12 -7.98 -11.10
N GLY A 171 -5.36 -8.45 -11.27
CA GLY A 171 -5.71 -9.87 -11.13
C GLY A 171 -5.73 -10.35 -9.67
N GLY A 172 -6.21 -9.54 -8.74
CA GLY A 172 -6.33 -9.88 -7.32
C GLY A 172 -5.18 -9.37 -6.46
N CYS A 173 -4.89 -10.05 -5.36
CA CYS A 173 -3.83 -9.68 -4.43
C CYS A 173 -2.44 -9.75 -5.07
N ILE A 174 -1.60 -8.73 -4.87
CA ILE A 174 -0.24 -8.65 -5.43
C ILE A 174 0.86 -9.09 -4.45
N ALA A 175 0.49 -9.41 -3.21
CA ALA A 175 1.41 -9.73 -2.11
C ALA A 175 1.96 -11.18 -2.17
N GLY A 176 2.74 -11.56 -1.18
CA GLY A 176 3.30 -12.91 -1.05
C GLY A 176 4.34 -13.25 -2.11
N GLY A 177 5.11 -12.27 -2.57
CA GLY A 177 6.15 -12.45 -3.57
C GLY A 177 5.65 -12.45 -5.02
N ARG A 178 4.34 -12.29 -5.26
CA ARG A 178 3.81 -12.22 -6.63
C ARG A 178 4.31 -10.98 -7.38
N ASN A 179 4.16 -9.79 -6.79
CA ASN A 179 4.67 -8.52 -7.29
C ASN A 179 5.52 -7.79 -6.25
N TYR A 180 5.28 -8.05 -4.98
CA TYR A 180 6.06 -7.51 -3.87
C TYR A 180 5.92 -8.37 -2.62
N PHE A 181 6.79 -8.13 -1.67
CA PHE A 181 6.68 -8.54 -0.26
C PHE A 181 7.36 -7.48 0.62
N HIS A 182 7.19 -7.59 1.91
CA HIS A 182 7.75 -6.66 2.89
C HIS A 182 8.89 -7.31 3.67
N ILE A 183 9.92 -6.53 4.01
CA ILE A 183 10.95 -6.91 4.95
C ILE A 183 10.91 -5.89 6.08
N ASN A 184 10.67 -6.34 7.30
CA ASN A 184 10.60 -5.47 8.46
C ASN A 184 12.00 -5.10 8.99
N SER A 185 12.05 -4.26 10.04
CA SER A 185 13.32 -3.80 10.63
C SER A 185 14.15 -4.90 11.32
N ALA A 186 13.54 -6.03 11.66
CA ALA A 186 14.21 -7.21 12.22
C ALA A 186 14.71 -8.19 11.16
N GLY A 187 14.40 -7.93 9.88
CA GLY A 187 14.76 -8.78 8.76
C GLY A 187 13.72 -9.86 8.44
N ASP A 188 12.58 -9.90 9.15
CA ASP A 188 11.53 -10.86 8.83
C ASP A 188 10.89 -10.52 7.50
N ALA A 189 10.71 -11.54 6.67
CA ALA A 189 10.03 -11.43 5.39
C ALA A 189 8.54 -11.71 5.57
N GLU A 190 7.74 -10.68 5.35
CA GLU A 190 6.29 -10.67 5.50
C GLU A 190 5.63 -10.66 4.12
N PRO A 191 4.53 -11.40 3.90
CA PRO A 191 3.86 -11.40 2.60
C PRO A 191 3.40 -10.02 2.14
N CYS A 192 3.02 -9.15 3.07
CA CYS A 192 2.50 -7.80 2.81
C CYS A 192 2.86 -6.87 3.98
N VAL A 193 3.00 -5.58 3.73
CA VAL A 193 3.23 -4.56 4.76
C VAL A 193 2.13 -4.52 5.84
N PHE A 194 0.97 -5.08 5.58
CA PHE A 194 -0.16 -5.19 6.52
C PHE A 194 -0.28 -6.59 7.18
N ILE A 195 0.59 -7.53 6.84
CA ILE A 195 0.55 -8.91 7.32
C ILE A 195 1.81 -9.17 8.13
N HIS A 196 1.72 -8.94 9.44
CA HIS A 196 2.85 -9.04 10.36
C HIS A 196 3.02 -10.47 10.88
N TYR A 197 3.14 -11.41 9.94
CA TYR A 197 3.44 -12.83 10.21
C TYR A 197 4.53 -13.32 9.27
N SER A 198 5.46 -14.12 9.80
CA SER A 198 6.55 -14.67 9.02
C SER A 198 7.03 -16.02 9.55
N ASN A 199 7.70 -16.77 8.70
CA ASN A 199 8.56 -17.91 9.04
C ASN A 199 9.86 -17.88 8.23
N ALA A 200 10.27 -16.69 7.78
CA ALA A 200 11.48 -16.49 6.98
C ALA A 200 12.15 -15.15 7.34
N ASN A 201 13.49 -15.12 7.36
CA ASN A 201 14.25 -13.93 7.69
C ASN A 201 15.46 -13.77 6.74
N ILE A 202 15.73 -12.53 6.29
CA ILE A 202 16.83 -12.23 5.34
C ILE A 202 18.23 -12.41 5.92
N HIS A 203 18.37 -12.52 7.24
CA HIS A 203 19.68 -12.79 7.87
C HIS A 203 20.09 -14.26 7.73
N ASP A 204 19.12 -15.15 7.55
CA ASP A 204 19.33 -16.59 7.52
C ASP A 204 19.07 -17.22 6.14
N GLN A 205 18.34 -16.50 5.26
CA GLN A 205 17.82 -17.03 4.01
C GLN A 205 18.04 -16.04 2.85
N SER A 206 18.34 -16.58 1.68
CA SER A 206 18.31 -15.80 0.44
C SER A 206 16.88 -15.44 0.02
N ILE A 207 16.74 -14.44 -0.85
CA ILE A 207 15.42 -14.03 -1.39
C ILE A 207 14.68 -15.21 -2.05
N LEU A 208 15.40 -16.08 -2.75
CA LEU A 208 14.77 -17.25 -3.40
C LEU A 208 14.27 -18.26 -2.36
N GLU A 209 15.00 -18.52 -1.29
CA GLU A 209 14.55 -19.38 -0.20
C GLU A 209 13.36 -18.77 0.52
N ILE A 210 13.36 -17.46 0.76
CA ILE A 210 12.21 -16.72 1.32
C ILE A 210 10.95 -16.92 0.47
N LEU A 211 11.05 -16.77 -0.84
CA LEU A 211 9.91 -16.94 -1.77
C LEU A 211 9.38 -18.38 -1.77
N HIS A 212 10.18 -19.36 -1.35
CA HIS A 212 9.78 -20.77 -1.18
C HIS A 212 9.46 -21.13 0.27
N SER A 213 9.45 -20.17 1.19
CA SER A 213 9.07 -20.42 2.58
C SER A 213 7.59 -20.83 2.71
N PRO A 214 7.19 -21.56 3.76
CA PRO A 214 5.85 -22.10 3.87
C PRO A 214 4.74 -21.06 3.70
N LEU A 215 4.83 -19.90 4.36
CA LEU A 215 3.79 -18.86 4.25
C LEU A 215 3.73 -18.25 2.84
N PHE A 216 4.88 -18.00 2.20
CA PHE A 216 4.92 -17.49 0.82
C PHE A 216 4.34 -18.50 -0.16
N MET A 217 4.64 -19.79 0.03
CA MET A 217 4.05 -20.84 -0.80
C MET A 217 2.54 -21.03 -0.57
N ALA A 218 2.05 -20.79 0.67
CA ALA A 218 0.62 -20.76 0.93
C ALA A 218 -0.07 -19.60 0.18
N TYR A 219 0.56 -18.41 0.14
CA TYR A 219 0.12 -17.29 -0.70
C TYR A 219 0.12 -17.64 -2.18
N HIS A 220 1.22 -18.18 -2.69
CA HIS A 220 1.36 -18.60 -4.10
C HIS A 220 0.26 -19.58 -4.52
N ASN A 221 0.03 -20.60 -3.71
CA ASN A 221 -0.94 -21.64 -4.00
C ASN A 221 -2.40 -21.20 -3.81
N GLY A 222 -2.63 -20.23 -2.93
CA GLY A 222 -3.97 -19.70 -2.60
C GLY A 222 -4.49 -18.65 -3.57
N GLN A 223 -3.61 -17.96 -4.29
CA GLN A 223 -4.01 -16.88 -5.21
C GLN A 223 -4.65 -17.41 -6.49
N PRO A 224 -5.66 -16.70 -7.02
CA PRO A 224 -6.35 -15.57 -6.41
C PRO A 224 -7.23 -16.04 -5.24
N PHE A 225 -7.15 -15.36 -4.11
CA PHE A 225 -7.92 -15.73 -2.89
C PHE A 225 -9.43 -15.63 -3.07
N ASN A 226 -9.88 -14.84 -4.06
CA ASN A 226 -11.28 -14.70 -4.42
C ASN A 226 -11.43 -14.50 -5.92
N LYS A 227 -12.46 -15.09 -6.54
CA LYS A 227 -12.79 -14.88 -7.96
C LYS A 227 -13.28 -13.46 -8.23
N ASN A 228 -13.88 -12.82 -7.24
CA ASN A 228 -14.21 -11.41 -7.26
C ASN A 228 -12.98 -10.59 -6.82
N HIS A 229 -12.29 -9.99 -7.76
CA HIS A 229 -11.07 -9.23 -7.50
C HIS A 229 -11.28 -7.88 -6.79
N LEU A 230 -12.52 -7.52 -6.46
CA LEU A 230 -12.84 -6.46 -5.49
C LEU A 230 -12.83 -6.98 -4.04
N ARG A 231 -12.53 -8.27 -3.85
CA ARG A 231 -12.32 -8.94 -2.57
C ARG A 231 -10.97 -9.70 -2.56
N PRO A 232 -9.84 -9.02 -2.89
CA PRO A 232 -8.59 -9.72 -3.18
C PRO A 232 -7.80 -10.11 -1.93
N CYS A 233 -8.01 -9.46 -0.78
CA CYS A 233 -7.12 -9.58 0.37
C CYS A 233 -7.50 -10.78 1.26
N PRO A 234 -6.52 -11.63 1.61
CA PRO A 234 -6.78 -12.76 2.51
C PRO A 234 -7.03 -12.35 3.96
N MET A 235 -6.71 -11.09 4.34
CA MET A 235 -7.00 -10.56 5.68
C MET A 235 -8.31 -9.79 5.69
N LEU A 236 -8.46 -8.79 4.81
CA LEU A 236 -9.55 -7.82 4.90
C LEU A 236 -10.90 -8.40 4.42
N GLU A 237 -10.89 -9.18 3.34
CA GLU A 237 -12.10 -9.71 2.71
C GLU A 237 -12.27 -11.23 2.82
N ASN A 238 -11.23 -11.96 3.20
CA ASN A 238 -11.25 -13.42 3.34
C ASN A 238 -10.45 -13.85 4.58
N PRO A 239 -10.79 -13.33 5.77
CA PRO A 239 -9.96 -13.46 6.99
C PRO A 239 -9.71 -14.92 7.40
N GLU A 240 -10.64 -15.82 7.12
CA GLU A 240 -10.49 -17.25 7.36
C GLU A 240 -9.33 -17.87 6.58
N LEU A 241 -8.96 -17.29 5.42
CA LEU A 241 -7.85 -17.79 4.63
C LEU A 241 -6.50 -17.40 5.25
N LEU A 242 -6.38 -16.17 5.78
CA LEU A 242 -5.17 -15.76 6.47
C LEU A 242 -4.95 -16.59 7.73
N GLU A 243 -6.00 -16.73 8.58
CA GLU A 243 -5.96 -17.53 9.79
C GLU A 243 -5.48 -18.96 9.49
N LYS A 244 -6.09 -19.59 8.49
CA LYS A 244 -5.70 -20.92 8.02
C LYS A 244 -4.23 -20.97 7.56
N MET A 245 -3.79 -20.04 6.71
CA MET A 245 -2.42 -20.03 6.18
C MET A 245 -1.39 -19.88 7.30
N VAL A 246 -1.62 -18.99 8.27
CA VAL A 246 -0.70 -18.79 9.41
C VAL A 246 -0.59 -20.05 10.24
N HIS A 247 -1.71 -20.71 10.58
CA HIS A 247 -1.70 -21.95 11.34
C HIS A 247 -1.03 -23.11 10.62
N GLU A 248 -1.40 -23.34 9.37
CA GLU A 248 -0.87 -24.48 8.58
C GLU A 248 0.63 -24.36 8.32
N THR A 249 1.15 -23.13 8.26
CA THR A 249 2.56 -22.88 7.95
C THR A 249 3.42 -22.70 9.21
N GLY A 250 2.80 -22.55 10.38
CA GLY A 250 3.51 -22.26 11.63
C GLY A 250 4.15 -20.88 11.65
N ALA A 251 3.63 -19.92 10.85
CA ALA A 251 4.12 -18.54 10.89
C ALA A 251 3.79 -17.90 12.24
N HIS A 252 4.70 -17.05 12.71
CA HIS A 252 4.57 -16.33 13.98
C HIS A 252 4.39 -14.84 13.75
N SER A 253 3.83 -14.15 14.76
CA SER A 253 3.73 -12.68 14.72
C SER A 253 5.13 -12.05 14.75
N THR A 254 5.33 -11.08 13.86
CA THR A 254 6.58 -10.33 13.74
C THR A 254 6.55 -8.99 14.47
N ASP A 255 5.44 -8.66 15.13
CA ASP A 255 5.35 -7.49 16.00
C ASP A 255 6.09 -7.76 17.31
N LEU A 256 7.21 -7.06 17.48
CA LEU A 256 8.11 -7.24 18.61
C LEU A 256 7.59 -6.63 19.92
N GLN A 257 6.73 -5.61 19.83
CA GLN A 257 6.28 -4.86 21.01
C GLN A 257 4.97 -5.38 21.56
N SER A 258 4.04 -5.71 20.68
CA SER A 258 2.69 -6.15 21.03
C SER A 258 2.22 -7.21 20.04
N PRO A 259 2.77 -8.44 20.11
CA PRO A 259 2.41 -9.50 19.19
C PRO A 259 0.91 -9.71 19.12
N GLU A 260 0.33 -9.58 17.94
CA GLU A 260 -1.08 -9.82 17.69
C GLU A 260 -1.28 -11.24 17.20
N SER A 261 -2.25 -11.96 17.78
CA SER A 261 -2.62 -13.28 17.25
C SER A 261 -3.40 -13.14 15.94
N VAL A 262 -3.27 -14.14 15.07
CA VAL A 262 -3.96 -14.11 13.78
C VAL A 262 -5.48 -14.17 13.95
N GLU A 263 -5.97 -14.86 14.98
CA GLU A 263 -7.40 -14.93 15.31
C GLU A 263 -7.94 -13.55 15.68
N HIS A 264 -7.21 -12.79 16.52
CA HIS A 264 -7.62 -11.44 16.90
C HIS A 264 -7.65 -10.50 15.71
N LEU A 265 -6.61 -10.53 14.85
CA LEU A 265 -6.57 -9.73 13.63
C LEU A 265 -7.75 -10.09 12.70
N CYS A 266 -7.96 -11.37 12.45
CA CYS A 266 -9.00 -11.84 11.54
C CYS A 266 -10.41 -11.56 12.08
N GLU A 267 -10.65 -11.67 13.39
CA GLU A 267 -11.93 -11.33 14.01
C GLU A 267 -12.35 -9.88 13.74
N LYS A 268 -11.42 -8.93 13.78
CA LYS A 268 -11.69 -7.52 13.43
C LYS A 268 -12.16 -7.33 12.00
N CYS A 269 -11.82 -8.25 11.10
CA CYS A 269 -12.15 -8.16 9.67
C CYS A 269 -13.44 -8.92 9.28
N LYS A 270 -13.92 -9.88 10.08
CA LYS A 270 -15.05 -10.76 9.70
C LYS A 270 -16.34 -9.99 9.37
N ALA A 271 -16.75 -9.09 10.26
CA ALA A 271 -17.96 -8.28 10.03
C ALA A 271 -17.79 -7.38 8.79
N TYR A 272 -16.66 -6.73 8.66
CA TYR A 272 -16.33 -5.90 7.51
C TYR A 272 -16.37 -6.67 6.19
N ALA A 273 -15.78 -7.87 6.14
CA ALA A 273 -15.79 -8.73 4.96
C ALA A 273 -17.21 -9.14 4.55
N ALA A 274 -18.06 -9.48 5.54
CA ALA A 274 -19.44 -9.84 5.32
C ALA A 274 -20.29 -8.66 4.81
N ASP A 275 -20.10 -7.47 5.37
CA ASP A 275 -20.82 -6.25 4.97
C ASP A 275 -20.40 -5.77 3.57
N TRP A 276 -19.12 -5.92 3.21
CA TRP A 276 -18.62 -5.54 1.88
C TRP A 276 -19.04 -6.49 0.77
N GLN A 277 -19.20 -7.78 1.05
CA GLN A 277 -19.45 -8.82 0.04
C GLN A 277 -20.61 -8.51 -0.90
N PRO A 278 -21.85 -8.16 -0.45
CA PRO A 278 -22.97 -7.92 -1.36
C PRO A 278 -22.69 -6.79 -2.35
N THR A 279 -22.10 -5.69 -1.88
CA THR A 279 -21.75 -4.53 -2.71
C THR A 279 -20.66 -4.89 -3.72
N ALA A 280 -19.63 -5.61 -3.28
CA ALA A 280 -18.56 -6.06 -4.16
C ALA A 280 -19.08 -7.01 -5.26
N ASP A 281 -19.97 -7.94 -4.92
CA ASP A 281 -20.53 -8.90 -5.87
C ASP A 281 -21.47 -8.21 -6.87
N GLU A 282 -22.24 -7.20 -6.44
CA GLU A 282 -23.03 -6.36 -7.34
C GLU A 282 -22.13 -5.64 -8.35
N ILE A 283 -21.12 -4.91 -7.89
CA ILE A 283 -20.19 -4.19 -8.78
C ILE A 283 -19.50 -5.16 -9.74
N TRP A 284 -19.05 -6.31 -9.24
CA TRP A 284 -18.35 -7.31 -10.03
C TRP A 284 -19.24 -7.96 -11.08
N SER A 285 -20.53 -8.15 -10.83
CA SER A 285 -21.49 -8.71 -11.79
C SER A 285 -21.65 -7.85 -13.06
N HIS A 286 -21.40 -6.57 -12.95
CA HIS A 286 -21.41 -5.62 -14.07
C HIS A 286 -20.01 -5.41 -14.70
N HIS A 287 -19.00 -6.05 -14.14
CA HIS A 287 -17.64 -5.95 -14.64
C HIS A 287 -17.54 -6.72 -15.97
N LYS A 288 -17.18 -6.00 -17.04
CA LYS A 288 -16.81 -6.67 -18.30
C LYS A 288 -15.44 -7.31 -18.06
N VAL A 289 -15.42 -8.62 -17.94
CA VAL A 289 -14.19 -9.41 -17.80
C VAL A 289 -13.24 -8.99 -18.92
N ARG A 290 -12.23 -8.20 -18.57
CA ARG A 290 -11.02 -8.13 -19.37
C ARG A 290 -10.26 -9.39 -18.97
N GLU A 291 -9.96 -10.26 -19.93
CA GLU A 291 -8.99 -11.33 -19.71
C GLU A 291 -7.73 -10.69 -19.13
N SER A 292 -7.58 -10.80 -17.83
CA SER A 292 -6.43 -10.28 -17.14
C SER A 292 -5.25 -11.16 -17.53
N ARG A 293 -4.11 -10.54 -17.88
CA ARG A 293 -2.85 -11.28 -18.10
C ARG A 293 -2.46 -12.16 -16.89
N TYR A 294 -3.18 -12.02 -15.77
CA TYR A 294 -2.92 -12.64 -14.49
C TYR A 294 -3.97 -13.68 -14.09
N GLU A 295 -4.99 -13.97 -14.93
CA GLU A 295 -5.99 -15.01 -14.65
C GLU A 295 -5.36 -16.38 -14.44
N ASN A 296 -4.22 -16.62 -15.09
CA ASN A 296 -3.46 -17.88 -15.01
C ASN A 296 -2.13 -17.69 -14.28
N TYR A 297 -2.12 -16.96 -13.16
CA TYR A 297 -0.89 -16.77 -12.38
C TYR A 297 -0.22 -18.11 -11.98
N LYS A 298 -1.00 -19.15 -11.71
CA LYS A 298 -0.49 -20.49 -11.42
C LYS A 298 0.20 -21.14 -12.63
N ASP A 299 -0.14 -20.72 -13.83
CA ASP A 299 0.45 -21.19 -15.08
C ASP A 299 1.60 -20.29 -15.56
N TRP A 300 1.83 -19.16 -14.84
CA TRP A 300 2.92 -18.26 -15.17
C TRP A 300 4.26 -18.97 -14.93
N LYS A 301 5.00 -19.17 -16.00
CA LYS A 301 6.38 -19.61 -15.94
C LYS A 301 7.26 -18.40 -16.22
N PRO A 302 8.30 -18.13 -15.42
CA PRO A 302 9.26 -17.10 -15.75
C PRO A 302 9.78 -17.32 -17.17
N SER A 303 9.92 -16.23 -17.93
CA SER A 303 10.43 -16.31 -19.32
C SER A 303 11.89 -16.80 -19.38
N HIS A 304 12.57 -16.75 -18.24
CA HIS A 304 13.89 -17.35 -18.02
C HIS A 304 13.83 -18.15 -16.73
N PRO A 305 14.09 -19.46 -16.73
CA PRO A 305 14.36 -20.17 -15.50
C PRO A 305 15.60 -19.52 -14.87
N LEU A 306 15.50 -19.15 -13.61
CA LEU A 306 16.68 -18.80 -12.83
C LEU A 306 17.46 -20.10 -12.66
N ASP A 307 18.49 -20.30 -13.49
CA ASP A 307 19.45 -21.36 -13.35
C ASP A 307 20.27 -21.21 -12.05
#